data_744e3251c15ad240ed04e03cde735424
#
_entry.id   744e3251c15ad240ed04e03cde735424
#
_cell.length_a   1.000
_cell.length_b   1.000
_cell.length_c   1.000
_cell.angle_alpha   90.00
_cell.angle_beta   90.00
_cell.angle_gamma   90.00
#
_symmetry.space_group_name_H-M   'P 1'
#
loop_
_entity.id
_entity.type
_entity.pdbx_description
1 polymer ?
#
loop_
_entity_poly.entity_id
_entity_poly.type
_entity_poly.pdbx_seq_one_letter_code
_entity_poly.pdbx_strand_id
1 'polypeptide(L)'
;EFSFDPARDDVVGSLQVITANQDDTLSDIARRFNLGYEEIVNANPEVDPWLPKAGTKIVIPTQFVLPDAPRQGIVINLAAMRLFYFPKTKTGQPQKVITHPLGIGRVEWKTPEGMTRVASKKENPSWIPTPSIRKEHAKNGDPLPAIVPPGPDNPMGTHVLKLDWPSYAIHGTDKPPSIGLRGSH
;
A
#
# COMPACT_ATOMS: atom_id res chain seq x y z
N GLU A 1 4.56 -13.31 -0.64
CA GLU A 1 5.09 -13.85 -1.91
C GLU A 1 4.32 -15.10 -2.28
N PHE A 2 3.95 -15.24 -3.56
CA PHE A 2 3.22 -16.38 -4.11
C PHE A 2 3.92 -16.87 -5.37
N SER A 3 3.90 -18.19 -5.60
CA SER A 3 4.24 -18.79 -6.89
C SER A 3 2.97 -19.01 -7.69
N PHE A 4 3.01 -18.83 -9.00
CA PHE A 4 1.86 -19.02 -9.88
C PHE A 4 2.27 -19.48 -11.27
N ASP A 5 1.34 -20.14 -11.97
CA ASP A 5 1.48 -20.49 -13.37
C ASP A 5 0.83 -19.39 -14.24
N PRO A 6 1.62 -18.62 -15.02
CA PRO A 6 1.08 -17.52 -15.81
C PRO A 6 0.06 -17.91 -16.88
N ALA A 7 0.00 -19.20 -17.25
CA ALA A 7 -0.95 -19.72 -18.23
C ALA A 7 -2.29 -20.15 -17.62
N ARG A 8 -2.36 -20.29 -16.27
CA ARG A 8 -3.50 -20.89 -15.58
C ARG A 8 -4.03 -20.06 -14.43
N ASP A 9 -3.13 -19.32 -13.76
CA ASP A 9 -3.47 -18.69 -12.49
C ASP A 9 -3.74 -17.20 -12.67
N ASP A 10 -4.98 -16.82 -12.43
CA ASP A 10 -5.41 -15.43 -12.30
C ASP A 10 -5.65 -15.00 -10.85
N VAL A 11 -5.50 -15.95 -9.92
CA VAL A 11 -5.70 -15.73 -8.49
C VAL A 11 -4.57 -16.40 -7.71
N VAL A 12 -4.08 -15.71 -6.67
CA VAL A 12 -3.07 -16.25 -5.74
C VAL A 12 -3.52 -16.09 -4.30
N GLY A 13 -3.00 -16.97 -3.42
CA GLY A 13 -3.38 -16.98 -2.01
C GLY A 13 -4.73 -17.63 -1.76
N SER A 14 -5.26 -17.45 -0.55
CA SER A 14 -6.53 -18.03 -0.10
C SER A 14 -7.18 -17.16 0.95
N LEU A 15 -8.49 -17.25 1.06
CA LEU A 15 -9.23 -16.67 2.18
C LEU A 15 -8.90 -17.43 3.47
N GLN A 16 -8.77 -16.68 4.56
CA GLN A 16 -8.55 -17.24 5.90
C GLN A 16 -9.58 -16.66 6.86
N VAL A 17 -9.76 -17.30 7.99
CA VAL A 17 -10.57 -16.79 9.10
C VAL A 17 -9.75 -16.94 10.38
N ILE A 18 -9.64 -15.86 11.12
CA ILE A 18 -9.00 -15.86 12.43
C ILE A 18 -9.99 -15.46 13.52
N THR A 19 -9.56 -15.54 14.76
CA THR A 19 -10.30 -15.03 15.91
C THR A 19 -9.59 -13.79 16.44
N ALA A 20 -10.31 -12.68 16.62
CA ALA A 20 -9.75 -11.45 17.16
C ALA A 20 -9.38 -11.64 18.66
N ASN A 21 -8.27 -11.02 19.07
CA ASN A 21 -7.89 -10.89 20.47
C ASN A 21 -8.55 -9.64 21.10
N GLN A 22 -8.41 -9.50 22.43
CA GLN A 22 -9.05 -8.43 23.22
C GLN A 22 -8.68 -7.02 22.72
N ASP A 23 -7.41 -6.81 22.39
CA ASP A 23 -6.87 -5.47 22.08
C ASP A 23 -6.63 -5.27 20.57
N ASP A 24 -7.10 -6.20 19.73
CA ASP A 24 -6.97 -6.09 18.29
C ASP A 24 -7.88 -4.98 17.74
N THR A 25 -7.35 -4.20 16.78
CA THR A 25 -8.14 -3.45 15.81
C THR A 25 -8.08 -4.13 14.45
N LEU A 26 -9.02 -3.85 13.54
CA LEU A 26 -8.90 -4.37 12.15
C LEU A 26 -7.64 -3.85 11.47
N SER A 27 -7.19 -2.63 11.80
CA SER A 27 -5.92 -2.08 11.29
C SER A 27 -4.70 -2.89 11.74
N ASP A 28 -4.65 -3.32 12.99
CA ASP A 28 -3.55 -4.17 13.49
C ASP A 28 -3.55 -5.55 12.83
N ILE A 29 -4.75 -6.12 12.67
CA ILE A 29 -4.92 -7.39 11.97
C ILE A 29 -4.48 -7.24 10.50
N ALA A 30 -4.92 -6.18 9.80
CA ALA A 30 -4.53 -5.92 8.42
C ALA A 30 -3.01 -5.90 8.26
N ARG A 31 -2.30 -5.20 9.12
CA ARG A 31 -0.83 -5.12 9.11
C ARG A 31 -0.17 -6.49 9.30
N ARG A 32 -0.69 -7.33 10.21
CA ARG A 32 -0.16 -8.70 10.42
C ARG A 32 -0.28 -9.57 9.17
N PHE A 33 -1.31 -9.35 8.34
CA PHE A 33 -1.58 -10.15 7.15
C PHE A 33 -1.24 -9.46 5.84
N ASN A 34 -0.52 -8.33 5.89
CA ASN A 34 -0.14 -7.55 4.71
C ASN A 34 -1.35 -7.13 3.86
N LEU A 35 -2.38 -6.64 4.54
CA LEU A 35 -3.62 -6.11 3.99
C LEU A 35 -3.70 -4.60 4.22
N GLY A 36 -4.43 -3.90 3.34
CA GLY A 36 -4.82 -2.52 3.55
C GLY A 36 -6.05 -2.40 4.45
N TYR A 37 -6.24 -1.21 5.03
CA TYR A 37 -7.37 -0.94 5.90
C TYR A 37 -8.71 -1.21 5.21
N GLU A 38 -8.94 -0.66 4.02
CA GLU A 38 -10.20 -0.88 3.30
C GLU A 38 -10.41 -2.35 2.90
N GLU A 39 -9.34 -3.09 2.59
CA GLU A 39 -9.46 -4.51 2.25
C GLU A 39 -10.07 -5.33 3.40
N ILE A 40 -9.57 -5.14 4.61
CA ILE A 40 -10.06 -5.92 5.76
C ILE A 40 -11.42 -5.42 6.24
N VAL A 41 -11.68 -4.12 6.22
CA VAL A 41 -12.98 -3.55 6.62
C VAL A 41 -14.07 -4.00 5.66
N ASN A 42 -13.83 -3.95 4.36
CA ASN A 42 -14.79 -4.40 3.35
C ASN A 42 -15.08 -5.90 3.41
N ALA A 43 -14.11 -6.70 3.84
CA ALA A 43 -14.30 -8.13 4.06
C ALA A 43 -15.06 -8.46 5.35
N ASN A 44 -15.22 -7.48 6.27
CA ASN A 44 -15.86 -7.65 7.58
C ASN A 44 -16.81 -6.47 7.88
N PRO A 45 -17.86 -6.26 7.07
CA PRO A 45 -18.70 -5.05 7.16
C PRO A 45 -19.50 -4.96 8.47
N GLU A 46 -19.74 -6.08 9.15
CA GLU A 46 -20.48 -6.14 10.41
C GLU A 46 -19.59 -5.99 11.66
N VAL A 47 -18.27 -5.84 11.48
CA VAL A 47 -17.30 -5.77 12.58
C VAL A 47 -16.89 -4.32 12.79
N ASP A 48 -16.94 -3.87 14.07
CA ASP A 48 -16.38 -2.55 14.42
C ASP A 48 -14.87 -2.56 14.18
N PRO A 49 -14.36 -1.67 13.29
CA PRO A 49 -12.94 -1.65 12.95
C PRO A 49 -12.00 -1.32 14.12
N TRP A 50 -12.50 -0.59 15.12
CA TRP A 50 -11.72 -0.13 16.26
C TRP A 50 -11.85 -1.04 17.47
N LEU A 51 -12.95 -1.78 17.55
CA LEU A 51 -13.24 -2.66 18.68
C LEU A 51 -13.94 -3.95 18.19
N PRO A 52 -13.26 -4.84 17.49
CA PRO A 52 -13.84 -6.08 16.97
C PRO A 52 -14.31 -7.05 18.06
N LYS A 53 -13.88 -6.84 19.32
CA LYS A 53 -14.10 -7.67 20.50
C LYS A 53 -13.42 -9.04 20.41
N ALA A 54 -12.91 -9.51 21.55
CA ALA A 54 -12.30 -10.83 21.65
C ALA A 54 -13.29 -11.95 21.24
N GLY A 55 -12.79 -12.91 20.50
CA GLY A 55 -13.60 -14.05 20.04
C GLY A 55 -14.33 -13.83 18.71
N THR A 56 -14.40 -12.59 18.20
CA THR A 56 -15.02 -12.31 16.90
C THR A 56 -14.25 -12.99 15.77
N LYS A 57 -14.97 -13.63 14.85
CA LYS A 57 -14.40 -14.23 13.64
C LYS A 57 -14.14 -13.13 12.61
N ILE A 58 -12.91 -13.04 12.15
CA ILE A 58 -12.46 -12.05 11.17
C ILE A 58 -12.03 -12.77 9.89
N VAL A 59 -12.66 -12.40 8.79
CA VAL A 59 -12.25 -12.83 7.44
C VAL A 59 -11.00 -12.09 7.03
N ILE A 60 -9.99 -12.84 6.63
CA ILE A 60 -8.69 -12.34 6.15
C ILE A 60 -8.65 -12.53 4.63
N PRO A 61 -8.87 -11.48 3.83
CA PRO A 61 -8.98 -11.58 2.37
C PRO A 61 -7.60 -11.67 1.68
N THR A 62 -6.80 -12.69 2.05
CA THR A 62 -5.47 -12.95 1.46
C THR A 62 -5.53 -13.76 0.16
N GLN A 63 -6.65 -13.71 -0.54
CA GLN A 63 -6.79 -14.19 -1.91
C GLN A 63 -6.82 -12.99 -2.86
N PHE A 64 -5.87 -12.91 -3.79
CA PHE A 64 -5.66 -11.75 -4.65
C PHE A 64 -5.84 -12.12 -6.11
N VAL A 65 -6.68 -11.36 -6.81
CA VAL A 65 -6.80 -11.41 -8.27
C VAL A 65 -5.59 -10.71 -8.87
N LEU A 66 -4.87 -11.41 -9.73
CA LEU A 66 -3.72 -10.83 -10.44
C LEU A 66 -4.20 -9.80 -11.47
N PRO A 67 -3.50 -8.66 -11.63
CA PRO A 67 -3.90 -7.64 -12.58
C PRO A 67 -3.83 -8.16 -14.02
N ASP A 68 -4.81 -7.75 -14.84
CA ASP A 68 -4.81 -7.95 -16.30
C ASP A 68 -3.85 -6.93 -16.94
N ALA A 69 -2.57 -7.19 -16.79
CA ALA A 69 -1.47 -6.37 -17.28
C ALA A 69 -0.23 -7.24 -17.50
N PRO A 70 0.79 -6.76 -18.23
CA PRO A 70 2.06 -7.47 -18.36
C PRO A 70 2.65 -7.81 -16.98
N ARG A 71 2.84 -9.09 -16.71
CA ARG A 71 3.31 -9.63 -15.42
C ARG A 71 4.84 -9.52 -15.29
N GLN A 72 5.34 -8.28 -15.30
CA GLN A 72 6.77 -7.96 -15.14
C GLN A 72 6.96 -6.63 -14.41
N GLY A 73 7.98 -6.54 -13.55
CA GLY A 73 8.24 -5.34 -12.77
C GLY A 73 7.13 -5.03 -11.78
N ILE A 74 6.78 -3.76 -11.62
CA ILE A 74 5.76 -3.31 -10.68
C ILE A 74 4.47 -2.99 -11.45
N VAL A 75 3.36 -3.56 -11.02
CA VAL A 75 2.01 -3.24 -11.47
C VAL A 75 1.22 -2.72 -10.29
N ILE A 76 0.63 -1.54 -10.41
CA ILE A 76 -0.23 -0.94 -9.37
C ILE A 76 -1.67 -1.00 -9.83
N ASN A 77 -2.51 -1.72 -9.08
CA ASN A 77 -3.95 -1.69 -9.25
C ASN A 77 -4.53 -0.62 -8.31
N LEU A 78 -4.89 0.53 -8.88
CA LEU A 78 -5.41 1.65 -8.10
C LEU A 78 -6.78 1.37 -7.49
N ALA A 79 -7.63 0.61 -8.18
CA ALA A 79 -8.95 0.25 -7.67
C ALA A 79 -8.86 -0.68 -6.45
N ALA A 80 -7.89 -1.61 -6.46
CA ALA A 80 -7.64 -2.51 -5.34
C ALA A 80 -6.69 -1.90 -4.29
N MET A 81 -6.14 -0.71 -4.53
CA MET A 81 -5.09 -0.08 -3.71
C MET A 81 -3.96 -1.07 -3.37
N ARG A 82 -3.48 -1.79 -4.40
CA ARG A 82 -2.50 -2.86 -4.22
C ARG A 82 -1.44 -2.85 -5.30
N LEU A 83 -0.20 -3.04 -4.87
CA LEU A 83 0.98 -3.21 -5.70
C LEU A 83 1.25 -4.70 -5.89
N PHE A 84 1.59 -5.09 -7.10
CA PHE A 84 2.10 -6.41 -7.46
C PHE A 84 3.49 -6.24 -8.08
N TYR A 85 4.46 -6.90 -7.50
CA TYR A 85 5.81 -6.96 -8.06
C TYR A 85 6.09 -8.35 -8.61
N PHE A 86 6.39 -8.40 -9.90
CA PHE A 86 6.75 -9.60 -10.65
C PHE A 86 8.26 -9.58 -10.89
N PRO A 87 9.06 -10.24 -10.03
CA PRO A 87 10.51 -10.33 -10.21
C PRO A 87 10.84 -11.13 -11.47
N LYS A 88 12.00 -10.84 -12.05
CA LYS A 88 12.53 -11.67 -13.15
C LYS A 88 12.82 -13.07 -12.62
N THR A 89 12.24 -14.09 -13.24
CA THR A 89 12.49 -15.50 -12.93
C THR A 89 13.42 -16.11 -13.97
N LYS A 90 14.22 -17.10 -13.55
CA LYS A 90 15.04 -17.87 -14.47
C LYS A 90 14.17 -18.83 -15.26
N THR A 91 14.57 -19.14 -16.48
CA THR A 91 13.90 -20.13 -17.34
C THR A 91 13.74 -21.47 -16.60
N GLY A 92 12.54 -22.03 -16.64
CA GLY A 92 12.20 -23.29 -15.97
C GLY A 92 11.84 -23.19 -14.49
N GLN A 93 11.82 -21.98 -13.90
CA GLN A 93 11.33 -21.76 -12.55
C GLN A 93 9.90 -21.20 -12.55
N PRO A 94 9.08 -21.52 -11.52
CA PRO A 94 7.76 -20.93 -11.35
C PRO A 94 7.85 -19.40 -11.29
N GLN A 95 6.90 -18.72 -11.92
CA GLN A 95 6.81 -17.28 -11.75
C GLN A 95 6.38 -16.93 -10.32
N LYS A 96 6.82 -15.75 -9.87
CA LYS A 96 6.53 -15.27 -8.53
C LYS A 96 5.86 -13.91 -8.60
N VAL A 97 5.01 -13.65 -7.63
CA VAL A 97 4.45 -12.33 -7.36
C VAL A 97 4.58 -11.99 -5.89
N ILE A 98 5.02 -10.78 -5.62
CA ILE A 98 5.04 -10.19 -4.28
C ILE A 98 4.01 -9.07 -4.31
N THR A 99 3.11 -9.03 -3.34
CA THR A 99 2.06 -8.00 -3.32
C THR A 99 2.00 -7.30 -1.97
N HIS A 100 1.70 -6.02 -2.01
CA HIS A 100 1.57 -5.16 -0.84
C HIS A 100 0.41 -4.20 -1.01
N PRO A 101 -0.33 -3.87 0.06
CA PRO A 101 -1.32 -2.80 0.02
C PRO A 101 -0.63 -1.45 -0.15
N LEU A 102 -1.36 -0.50 -0.72
CA LEU A 102 -0.90 0.88 -0.92
C LEU A 102 -1.91 1.88 -0.35
N GLY A 103 -1.40 3.04 0.09
CA GLY A 103 -2.16 4.28 0.06
C GLY A 103 -2.08 4.91 -1.34
N ILE A 104 -3.15 5.55 -1.78
CA ILE A 104 -3.20 6.26 -3.07
C ILE A 104 -3.65 7.71 -2.86
N GLY A 105 -3.49 8.54 -3.89
CA GLY A 105 -3.90 9.94 -3.85
C GLY A 105 -5.37 10.13 -3.50
N ARG A 106 -5.69 11.24 -2.85
CA ARG A 106 -7.07 11.68 -2.60
C ARG A 106 -7.81 11.88 -3.93
N VAL A 107 -9.15 11.97 -3.87
CA VAL A 107 -9.98 12.16 -5.06
C VAL A 107 -9.59 13.42 -5.84
N GLU A 108 -9.24 14.49 -5.12
CA GLU A 108 -8.80 15.77 -5.68
C GLU A 108 -7.36 15.73 -6.25
N TRP A 109 -6.57 14.74 -5.84
CA TRP A 109 -5.16 14.55 -6.24
C TRP A 109 -5.00 13.18 -6.88
N LYS A 110 -5.64 13.02 -8.04
CA LYS A 110 -5.67 11.72 -8.73
C LYS A 110 -4.27 11.20 -8.99
N THR A 111 -4.04 9.96 -8.59
CA THR A 111 -2.86 9.21 -9.00
C THR A 111 -2.94 8.98 -10.51
N PRO A 112 -1.89 9.33 -11.28
CA PRO A 112 -1.92 9.14 -12.73
C PRO A 112 -1.93 7.67 -13.10
N GLU A 113 -2.51 7.38 -14.25
CA GLU A 113 -2.52 6.05 -14.87
C GLU A 113 -1.58 6.01 -16.07
N GLY A 114 -1.01 4.86 -16.34
CA GLY A 114 -0.12 4.63 -17.46
C GLY A 114 1.19 3.97 -17.08
N MET A 115 2.12 3.93 -18.02
CA MET A 115 3.44 3.32 -17.83
C MET A 115 4.47 4.36 -17.44
N THR A 116 5.29 4.00 -16.46
CA THR A 116 6.43 4.80 -16.02
C THR A 116 7.58 3.88 -15.61
N ARG A 117 8.66 4.45 -15.11
CA ARG A 117 9.83 3.71 -14.62
C ARG A 117 10.25 4.22 -13.27
N VAL A 118 10.90 3.35 -12.50
CA VAL A 118 11.63 3.76 -11.30
C VAL A 118 12.93 4.43 -11.75
N ALA A 119 12.99 5.75 -11.61
CA ALA A 119 14.14 6.57 -11.98
C ALA A 119 15.27 6.46 -10.95
N SER A 120 14.93 6.40 -9.67
CA SER A 120 15.93 6.26 -8.60
C SER A 120 15.30 5.63 -7.34
N LYS A 121 16.19 5.10 -6.50
CA LYS A 121 15.86 4.54 -5.18
C LYS A 121 16.69 5.25 -4.13
N LYS A 122 16.09 5.53 -2.98
CA LYS A 122 16.79 6.15 -1.85
C LYS A 122 16.30 5.57 -0.54
N GLU A 123 17.24 5.23 0.33
CA GLU A 123 16.98 4.92 1.73
C GLU A 123 17.06 6.19 2.57
N ASN A 124 16.30 6.23 3.64
CA ASN A 124 16.25 7.36 4.58
C ASN A 124 16.15 8.71 3.85
N PRO A 125 15.10 8.94 3.05
CA PRO A 125 14.96 10.17 2.28
C PRO A 125 14.66 11.35 3.20
N SER A 126 15.14 12.54 2.85
CA SER A 126 14.53 13.77 3.30
C SER A 126 13.30 14.06 2.46
N TRP A 127 12.25 14.60 3.06
CA TRP A 127 11.06 15.06 2.34
C TRP A 127 11.07 16.56 2.14
N ILE A 128 10.84 17.00 0.92
CA ILE A 128 10.67 18.42 0.56
C ILE A 128 9.22 18.58 0.13
N PRO A 129 8.32 19.02 1.03
CA PRO A 129 6.92 19.24 0.68
C PRO A 129 6.78 20.30 -0.41
N THR A 130 5.89 20.04 -1.37
CA THR A 130 5.62 21.01 -2.44
C THR A 130 5.03 22.31 -1.89
N PRO A 131 5.10 23.44 -2.60
CA PRO A 131 4.47 24.68 -2.16
C PRO A 131 2.96 24.56 -1.90
N SER A 132 2.25 23.72 -2.68
CA SER A 132 0.83 23.44 -2.48
C SER A 132 0.54 22.73 -1.16
N ILE A 133 1.30 21.68 -0.85
CA ILE A 133 1.20 20.93 0.43
C ILE A 133 1.50 21.87 1.61
N ARG A 134 2.58 22.64 1.53
CA ARG A 134 2.92 23.60 2.60
C ARG A 134 1.82 24.66 2.82
N LYS A 135 1.21 25.14 1.74
CA LYS A 135 0.12 26.10 1.81
C LYS A 135 -1.13 25.49 2.43
N GLU A 136 -1.45 24.24 2.11
CA GLU A 136 -2.58 23.50 2.69
C GLU A 136 -2.39 23.31 4.19
N HIS A 137 -1.23 22.78 4.59
CA HIS A 137 -0.90 22.58 6.01
C HIS A 137 -0.92 23.89 6.80
N ALA A 138 -0.35 24.97 6.26
CA ALA A 138 -0.37 26.28 6.91
C ALA A 138 -1.80 26.81 7.12
N LYS A 139 -2.72 26.56 6.18
CA LYS A 139 -4.15 26.93 6.33
C LYS A 139 -4.83 26.14 7.45
N ASN A 140 -4.39 24.90 7.67
CA ASN A 140 -4.94 24.01 8.68
C ASN A 140 -4.29 24.19 10.07
N GLY A 141 -3.42 25.20 10.23
CA GLY A 141 -2.75 25.49 11.50
C GLY A 141 -1.55 24.56 11.81
N ASP A 142 -1.09 23.78 10.84
CA ASP A 142 0.02 22.84 10.95
C ASP A 142 1.11 23.16 9.91
N PRO A 143 1.86 24.26 10.06
CA PRO A 143 2.84 24.69 9.07
C PRO A 143 4.03 23.72 8.99
N LEU A 144 4.28 23.19 7.78
CA LEU A 144 5.41 22.30 7.53
C LEU A 144 6.72 23.05 7.34
N PRO A 145 7.86 22.49 7.83
CA PRO A 145 9.19 22.99 7.51
C PRO A 145 9.47 22.87 6.01
N ALA A 146 10.49 23.61 5.54
CA ALA A 146 10.92 23.52 4.14
C ALA A 146 11.47 22.15 3.78
N ILE A 147 12.09 21.47 4.74
CA ILE A 147 12.66 20.13 4.61
C ILE A 147 12.35 19.36 5.89
N VAL A 148 11.79 18.15 5.75
CA VAL A 148 11.66 17.18 6.84
C VAL A 148 12.83 16.20 6.71
N PRO A 149 13.72 16.09 7.71
CA PRO A 149 14.86 15.17 7.67
C PRO A 149 14.40 13.70 7.73
N PRO A 150 15.29 12.73 7.44
CA PRO A 150 15.02 11.33 7.71
C PRO A 150 14.69 11.11 9.20
N GLY A 151 13.73 10.25 9.46
CA GLY A 151 13.31 9.93 10.84
C GLY A 151 11.92 9.34 10.92
N PRO A 152 11.47 9.01 12.13
CA PRO A 152 10.17 8.38 12.35
C PRO A 152 8.99 9.26 11.91
N ASP A 153 9.15 10.59 11.96
CA ASP A 153 8.10 11.56 11.61
C ASP A 153 8.15 11.97 10.12
N ASN A 154 8.98 11.30 9.31
CA ASN A 154 9.06 11.62 7.89
C ASN A 154 7.99 10.85 7.11
N PRO A 155 7.02 11.56 6.46
CA PRO A 155 5.92 10.91 5.75
C PRO A 155 6.37 10.04 4.57
N MET A 156 7.62 10.20 4.07
CA MET A 156 8.19 9.32 3.04
C MET A 156 8.63 7.96 3.61
N GLY A 157 8.62 7.79 4.93
CA GLY A 157 9.13 6.60 5.59
C GLY A 157 10.62 6.38 5.34
N THR A 158 11.04 5.13 5.37
CA THR A 158 12.46 4.74 5.25
C THR A 158 12.96 4.56 3.82
N HIS A 159 12.06 4.43 2.84
CA HIS A 159 12.44 4.15 1.45
C HIS A 159 11.56 4.91 0.46
N VAL A 160 12.15 5.36 -0.63
CA VAL A 160 11.45 5.98 -1.74
C VAL A 160 11.95 5.46 -3.08
N LEU A 161 11.02 5.15 -3.98
CA LEU A 161 11.24 4.87 -5.38
C LEU A 161 10.69 6.05 -6.17
N LYS A 162 11.56 6.93 -6.68
CA LYS A 162 11.13 8.03 -7.54
C LYS A 162 10.78 7.51 -8.93
N LEU A 163 9.70 8.01 -9.48
CA LEU A 163 9.25 7.64 -10.82
C LEU A 163 9.75 8.67 -11.85
N ASP A 164 9.77 8.28 -13.13
CA ASP A 164 10.05 9.22 -14.24
C ASP A 164 8.96 10.29 -14.38
N TRP A 165 7.80 10.09 -13.77
CA TRP A 165 6.78 11.13 -13.66
C TRP A 165 7.19 12.17 -12.61
N PRO A 166 7.25 13.47 -12.96
CA PRO A 166 7.63 14.51 -12.03
C PRO A 166 6.72 14.52 -10.79
N SER A 167 7.34 14.59 -9.61
CA SER A 167 6.66 14.65 -8.30
C SER A 167 5.92 13.38 -7.86
N TYR A 168 6.03 12.27 -8.59
CA TYR A 168 5.45 10.99 -8.18
C TYR A 168 6.50 10.02 -7.69
N ALA A 169 6.15 9.29 -6.64
CA ALA A 169 7.01 8.28 -6.03
C ALA A 169 6.17 7.18 -5.36
N ILE A 170 6.77 6.00 -5.23
CA ILE A 170 6.31 4.97 -4.29
C ILE A 170 7.20 5.09 -3.07
N HIS A 171 6.62 5.26 -1.90
CA HIS A 171 7.38 5.49 -0.68
C HIS A 171 6.77 4.81 0.54
N GLY A 172 7.55 4.72 1.60
CA GLY A 172 7.05 4.27 2.90
C GLY A 172 6.08 5.26 3.53
N THR A 173 5.84 5.10 4.82
CA THR A 173 4.97 6.00 5.60
C THR A 173 5.44 6.05 7.05
N ASP A 174 5.20 7.17 7.70
CA ASP A 174 5.28 7.35 9.16
C ASP A 174 4.01 6.86 9.86
N LYS A 175 2.92 6.61 9.09
CA LYS A 175 1.61 6.20 9.60
C LYS A 175 1.14 4.87 9.02
N PRO A 176 1.78 3.72 9.38
CA PRO A 176 1.42 2.41 8.84
C PRO A 176 -0.08 2.04 8.93
N PRO A 177 -0.86 2.47 9.95
CA PRO A 177 -2.29 2.22 9.98
C PRO A 177 -3.09 2.86 8.84
N SER A 178 -2.53 3.84 8.13
CA SER A 178 -3.17 4.49 6.99
C SER A 178 -2.97 3.77 5.65
N ILE A 179 -2.19 2.69 5.61
CA ILE A 179 -1.99 1.90 4.39
C ILE A 179 -3.32 1.26 3.97
N GLY A 180 -3.68 1.43 2.69
CA GLY A 180 -4.97 0.98 2.18
C GLY A 180 -6.08 2.02 2.31
N LEU A 181 -5.70 3.30 2.45
CA LEU A 181 -6.61 4.45 2.44
C LEU A 181 -6.27 5.41 1.29
N ARG A 182 -7.24 6.24 0.92
CA ARG A 182 -7.04 7.40 0.06
C ARG A 182 -6.64 8.60 0.90
N GLY A 183 -5.37 8.89 1.01
CA GLY A 183 -4.88 9.96 1.87
C GLY A 183 -3.51 10.52 1.45
N SER A 184 -2.89 9.94 0.42
CA SER A 184 -1.61 10.43 -0.10
C SER A 184 -1.76 11.76 -0.83
N HIS A 185 -0.78 12.65 -0.65
CA HIS A 185 -0.67 13.97 -1.30
C HIS A 185 0.25 13.91 -2.51
#